data_39f3c37294ea5bb6cfa8b478d73b5f88
#
_entry.id   39f3c37294ea5bb6cfa8b478d73b5f88
#
_cell.length_a   1.000
_cell.length_b   1.000
_cell.length_c   1.000
_cell.angle_alpha   90.00
_cell.angle_beta   90.00
_cell.angle_gamma   90.00
#
_symmetry.space_group_name_H-M   'P 1'
#
loop_
_entity.id
_entity.type
_entity.pdbx_description
1 polymer ?
#
loop_
_entity_poly.entity_id
_entity_poly.type
_entity_poly.pdbx_seq_one_letter_code
_entity_poly.pdbx_strand_id
1 'polypeptide(L)'
;MVIALAYHLGFRAGQRQGVSKVGVVGLTAASALSPGIVLLSIAYHVKGEMNGKGEYNWFLRWLWLFWVICIVDVTLDMIPVAATVNRIFEYLLIWFVAWVGATILNSGVSLLIGGLAGSGVQLLRQTYSVGTDHATAGTGAPVRSVTENVLAFILSRVLL
;
A
#
# COMPACT_ATOMS: atom_id res chain seq x y z
N MET A 1 7.55 -14.99 -13.88
CA MET A 1 8.84 -14.48 -14.36
C MET A 1 9.16 -13.08 -13.82
N VAL A 2 8.29 -12.09 -13.96
CA VAL A 2 8.51 -10.70 -13.47
C VAL A 2 8.60 -10.66 -11.92
N ILE A 3 7.76 -11.41 -11.21
CA ILE A 3 7.76 -11.49 -9.74
C ILE A 3 9.05 -12.15 -9.22
N ALA A 4 9.52 -13.21 -9.89
CA ALA A 4 10.77 -13.88 -9.53
C ALA A 4 12.00 -12.99 -9.79
N LEU A 5 11.97 -12.17 -10.84
CA LEU A 5 13.04 -11.22 -11.15
C LEU A 5 13.06 -10.07 -10.13
N ALA A 6 11.90 -9.53 -9.76
CA ALA A 6 11.78 -8.50 -8.73
C ALA A 6 12.25 -9.02 -7.36
N TYR A 7 11.91 -10.27 -7.02
CA TYR A 7 12.37 -10.93 -5.81
C TYR A 7 13.90 -11.14 -5.82
N HIS A 8 14.46 -11.55 -6.94
CA HIS A 8 15.91 -11.83 -7.05
C HIS A 8 16.75 -10.55 -7.04
N LEU A 9 16.27 -9.49 -7.69
CA LEU A 9 16.94 -8.19 -7.71
C LEU A 9 16.81 -7.47 -6.35
N GLY A 10 15.65 -7.58 -5.70
CA GLY A 10 15.41 -7.02 -4.37
C GLY A 10 16.20 -7.74 -3.28
N PHE A 11 16.27 -9.08 -3.33
CA PHE A 11 16.93 -9.89 -2.31
C PHE A 11 18.46 -9.73 -2.28
N ARG A 12 19.10 -9.54 -3.43
CA ARG A 12 20.55 -9.35 -3.48
C ARG A 12 21.03 -7.94 -3.10
N ALA A 13 20.22 -6.93 -3.37
CA ALA A 13 20.56 -5.55 -3.00
C ALA A 13 20.27 -5.22 -1.54
N GLY A 14 19.39 -5.99 -0.89
CA GLY A 14 18.82 -5.67 0.41
C GLY A 14 19.40 -6.37 1.62
N GLN A 15 20.51 -7.10 1.50
CA GLN A 15 21.01 -7.95 2.61
C GLN A 15 21.41 -7.21 3.90
N ARG A 16 21.35 -5.88 3.94
CA ARG A 16 21.66 -5.13 5.20
C ARG A 16 20.91 -3.81 5.42
N GLN A 17 20.11 -3.27 4.49
CA GLN A 17 19.54 -1.93 4.64
C GLN A 17 18.15 -1.76 4.02
N GLY A 18 17.15 -2.43 4.56
CA GLY A 18 15.76 -2.11 4.21
C GLY A 18 15.30 -2.64 2.84
N VAL A 19 14.17 -2.14 2.40
CA VAL A 19 13.49 -2.53 1.16
C VAL A 19 14.18 -1.90 -0.06
N SER A 20 14.25 -2.62 -1.18
CA SER A 20 14.82 -2.09 -2.42
C SER A 20 14.03 -0.89 -2.96
N LYS A 21 14.66 -0.04 -3.78
CA LYS A 21 13.97 1.10 -4.42
C LYS A 21 12.76 0.66 -5.22
N VAL A 22 12.90 -0.42 -5.98
CA VAL A 22 11.81 -1.01 -6.76
C VAL A 22 10.70 -1.53 -5.84
N GLY A 23 11.07 -2.15 -4.72
CA GLY A 23 10.13 -2.58 -3.70
C GLY A 23 9.32 -1.42 -3.12
N VAL A 24 9.96 -0.29 -2.79
CA VAL A 24 9.27 0.90 -2.27
C VAL A 24 8.30 1.49 -3.29
N VAL A 25 8.72 1.64 -4.54
CA VAL A 25 7.83 2.14 -5.61
C VAL A 25 6.67 1.16 -5.84
N GLY A 26 6.95 -0.14 -5.83
CA GLY A 26 5.94 -1.20 -5.94
C GLY A 26 4.93 -1.18 -4.78
N LEU A 27 5.40 -0.98 -3.54
CA LEU A 27 4.53 -0.82 -2.36
C LEU A 27 3.61 0.39 -2.50
N THR A 28 4.14 1.51 -2.98
CA THR A 28 3.32 2.70 -3.20
C THR A 28 2.28 2.48 -4.30
N ALA A 29 2.65 1.78 -5.37
CA ALA A 29 1.69 1.36 -6.39
C ALA A 29 0.65 0.38 -5.84
N ALA A 30 1.06 -0.60 -5.03
CA ALA A 30 0.14 -1.54 -4.37
C ALA A 30 -0.80 -0.85 -3.37
N SER A 31 -0.38 0.26 -2.75
CA SER A 31 -1.22 1.04 -1.85
C SER A 31 -2.44 1.67 -2.55
N ALA A 32 -2.41 1.78 -3.86
CA ALA A 32 -3.59 2.18 -4.63
C ALA A 32 -4.73 1.14 -4.60
N LEU A 33 -4.43 -0.12 -4.29
CA LEU A 33 -5.44 -1.16 -4.12
C LEU A 33 -6.05 -1.12 -2.72
N SER A 34 -5.21 -1.01 -1.69
CA SER A 34 -5.64 -0.87 -0.30
C SER A 34 -4.51 -0.23 0.51
N PRO A 35 -4.52 1.10 0.68
CA PRO A 35 -3.46 1.80 1.39
C PRO A 35 -3.36 1.39 2.86
N GLY A 36 -4.49 1.09 3.50
CA GLY A 36 -4.53 0.63 4.89
C GLY A 36 -3.79 -0.69 5.10
N ILE A 37 -4.00 -1.67 4.23
CA ILE A 37 -3.32 -2.97 4.32
C ILE A 37 -1.83 -2.84 4.05
N VAL A 38 -1.43 -2.07 3.05
CA VAL A 38 -0.01 -1.85 2.75
C VAL A 38 0.69 -1.13 3.90
N LEU A 39 0.09 -0.09 4.45
CA LEU A 39 0.63 0.65 5.59
C LEU A 39 0.82 -0.25 6.81
N LEU A 40 -0.17 -1.09 7.11
CA LEU A 40 -0.09 -2.05 8.20
C LEU A 40 1.00 -3.10 7.97
N SER A 41 1.15 -3.60 6.74
CA SER A 41 2.21 -4.54 6.37
C SER A 41 3.60 -3.93 6.54
N ILE A 42 3.78 -2.67 6.13
CA ILE A 42 5.01 -1.91 6.35
C ILE A 42 5.31 -1.78 7.85
N ALA A 43 4.31 -1.42 8.66
CA ALA A 43 4.50 -1.26 10.09
C ALA A 43 4.95 -2.56 10.78
N TYR A 44 4.38 -3.69 10.41
CA TYR A 44 4.82 -4.99 10.92
C TYR A 44 6.20 -5.40 10.43
N HIS A 45 6.55 -5.09 9.19
CA HIS A 45 7.89 -5.31 8.67
C HIS A 45 8.92 -4.47 9.45
N VAL A 46 8.66 -3.19 9.65
CA VAL A 46 9.51 -2.31 10.45
C VAL A 46 9.67 -2.85 11.87
N LYS A 47 8.58 -3.29 12.50
CA LYS A 47 8.60 -3.85 13.85
C LYS A 47 9.45 -5.12 13.94
N GLY A 48 9.34 -6.02 12.96
CA GLY A 48 10.02 -7.33 12.98
C GLY A 48 11.47 -7.27 12.53
N GLU A 49 11.73 -6.56 11.43
CA GLU A 49 13.02 -6.64 10.74
C GLU A 49 13.93 -5.43 10.95
N MET A 50 13.35 -4.25 11.17
CA MET A 50 14.11 -3.00 11.16
C MET A 50 14.30 -2.36 12.53
N ASN A 51 13.45 -2.66 13.50
CA ASN A 51 13.42 -1.95 14.79
C ASN A 51 14.33 -2.58 15.86
N GLY A 52 15.38 -3.30 15.47
CA GLY A 52 16.28 -3.99 16.41
C GLY A 52 16.93 -3.10 17.47
N LYS A 53 17.14 -1.81 17.17
CA LYS A 53 17.70 -0.80 18.08
C LYS A 53 16.67 0.18 18.64
N GLY A 54 15.40 0.00 18.36
CA GLY A 54 14.32 0.93 18.77
C GLY A 54 14.28 2.25 18.00
N GLU A 55 14.98 2.37 16.88
CA GLU A 55 15.06 3.59 16.08
C GLU A 55 13.71 4.06 15.52
N TYR A 56 12.81 3.11 15.27
CA TYR A 56 11.49 3.37 14.70
C TYR A 56 10.34 3.33 15.72
N ASN A 57 10.65 3.38 17.02
CA ASN A 57 9.62 3.35 18.05
C ASN A 57 8.62 4.50 17.92
N TRP A 58 9.04 5.66 17.45
CA TRP A 58 8.17 6.80 17.20
C TRP A 58 7.09 6.48 16.15
N PHE A 59 7.45 5.75 15.08
CA PHE A 59 6.52 5.31 14.04
C PHE A 59 5.60 4.19 14.56
N LEU A 60 6.15 3.24 15.29
CA LEU A 60 5.42 2.09 15.82
C LEU A 60 4.43 2.45 16.95
N ARG A 61 4.58 3.61 17.59
CA ARG A 61 3.56 4.13 18.52
C ARG A 61 2.20 4.34 17.87
N TRP A 62 2.18 4.57 16.56
CA TRP A 62 0.97 4.78 15.78
C TRP A 62 0.40 3.47 15.19
N LEU A 63 0.93 2.31 15.57
CA LEU A 63 0.47 1.02 15.05
C LEU A 63 -1.03 0.80 15.26
N TRP A 64 -1.56 1.20 16.40
CA TRP A 64 -3.00 1.12 16.67
C TRP A 64 -3.82 1.97 15.71
N LEU A 65 -3.32 3.17 15.35
CA LEU A 65 -3.97 4.03 14.37
C LEU A 65 -3.94 3.41 12.98
N PHE A 66 -2.85 2.74 12.60
CA PHE A 66 -2.76 2.02 11.33
C PHE A 66 -3.78 0.88 11.24
N TRP A 67 -4.06 0.20 12.35
CA TRP A 67 -5.16 -0.76 12.43
C TRP A 67 -6.52 -0.09 12.21
N VAL A 68 -6.78 1.03 12.85
CA VAL A 68 -8.03 1.78 12.66
C VAL A 68 -8.17 2.23 11.21
N ILE A 69 -7.11 2.80 10.63
CA ILE A 69 -7.10 3.22 9.21
C ILE A 69 -7.40 2.02 8.30
N CYS A 70 -6.77 0.88 8.54
CA CYS A 70 -6.99 -0.33 7.75
C CYS A 70 -8.45 -0.81 7.80
N ILE A 71 -9.03 -0.86 8.99
CA ILE A 71 -10.43 -1.28 9.19
C ILE A 71 -11.38 -0.30 8.50
N VAL A 72 -11.16 1.00 8.67
CA VAL A 72 -11.99 2.05 8.04
C VAL A 72 -11.89 1.97 6.52
N ASP A 73 -10.68 1.88 5.97
CA ASP A 73 -10.41 1.81 4.54
C ASP A 73 -11.14 0.61 3.91
N VAL A 74 -10.93 -0.59 4.46
CA VAL A 74 -11.58 -1.82 3.99
C VAL A 74 -13.10 -1.76 4.11
N THR A 75 -13.62 -1.20 5.20
CA THR A 75 -15.07 -1.11 5.43
C THR A 75 -15.73 -0.12 4.48
N LEU A 76 -15.11 1.05 4.27
CA LEU A 76 -15.66 2.08 3.37
C LEU A 76 -15.65 1.62 1.91
N ASP A 77 -14.68 0.83 1.50
CA ASP A 77 -14.61 0.28 0.15
C ASP A 77 -15.75 -0.73 -0.15
N MET A 78 -16.31 -1.35 0.87
CA MET A 78 -17.43 -2.27 0.73
C MET A 78 -18.77 -1.54 0.55
N ILE A 79 -18.84 -0.25 0.88
CA ILE A 79 -20.06 0.56 0.82
C ILE A 79 -19.99 1.45 -0.43
N PRO A 80 -20.81 1.21 -1.47
CA PRO A 80 -20.70 1.95 -2.75
C PRO A 80 -20.82 3.47 -2.62
N VAL A 81 -21.70 3.96 -1.74
CA VAL A 81 -21.91 5.39 -1.53
C VAL A 81 -20.72 6.04 -0.81
N ALA A 82 -20.14 5.35 0.16
CA ALA A 82 -19.00 5.83 0.93
C ALA A 82 -17.69 5.80 0.14
N ALA A 83 -17.58 4.95 -0.88
CA ALA A 83 -16.39 4.80 -1.71
C ALA A 83 -15.95 6.11 -2.38
N THR A 84 -16.91 6.99 -2.73
CA THR A 84 -16.58 8.29 -3.34
C THR A 84 -15.85 9.22 -2.37
N VAL A 85 -16.26 9.27 -1.11
CA VAL A 85 -15.59 10.06 -0.06
C VAL A 85 -14.26 9.44 0.30
N ASN A 86 -14.20 8.12 0.35
CA ASN A 86 -12.98 7.39 0.66
C ASN A 86 -11.85 7.62 -0.36
N ARG A 87 -12.18 7.91 -1.62
CA ARG A 87 -11.18 8.17 -2.68
C ARG A 87 -10.21 9.29 -2.34
N ILE A 88 -10.69 10.40 -1.79
CA ILE A 88 -9.82 11.53 -1.38
C ILE A 88 -8.89 11.06 -0.26
N PHE A 89 -9.44 10.34 0.71
CA PHE A 89 -8.68 9.81 1.82
C PHE A 89 -7.61 8.80 1.36
N GLU A 90 -7.94 7.94 0.39
CA GLU A 90 -6.99 7.00 -0.22
C GLU A 90 -5.80 7.72 -0.88
N TYR A 91 -6.02 8.82 -1.60
CA TYR A 91 -4.91 9.60 -2.17
C TYR A 91 -3.98 10.14 -1.09
N LEU A 92 -4.52 10.65 0.01
CA LEU A 92 -3.69 11.10 1.14
C LEU A 92 -2.89 9.95 1.75
N LEU A 93 -3.49 8.77 1.88
CA LEU A 93 -2.82 7.59 2.40
C LEU A 93 -1.74 7.08 1.43
N ILE A 94 -1.96 7.11 0.12
CA ILE A 94 -0.96 6.75 -0.89
C ILE A 94 0.28 7.64 -0.75
N TRP A 95 0.09 8.94 -0.64
CA TRP A 95 1.19 9.87 -0.43
C TRP A 95 1.89 9.68 0.92
N PHE A 96 1.13 9.30 1.95
CA PHE A 96 1.70 8.94 3.25
C PHE A 96 2.54 7.65 3.15
N VAL A 97 2.08 6.62 2.44
CA VAL A 97 2.86 5.40 2.16
C VAL A 97 4.13 5.74 1.38
N ALA A 98 4.05 6.63 0.40
CA ALA A 98 5.22 7.08 -0.35
C ALA A 98 6.22 7.80 0.56
N TRP A 99 5.76 8.63 1.49
CA TRP A 99 6.59 9.30 2.47
C TRP A 99 7.26 8.31 3.44
N VAL A 100 6.50 7.35 3.97
CA VAL A 100 7.05 6.26 4.82
C VAL A 100 8.09 5.45 4.04
N GLY A 101 7.81 5.13 2.80
CA GLY A 101 8.74 4.43 1.92
C GLY A 101 10.06 5.17 1.75
N ALA A 102 9.97 6.46 1.43
CA ALA A 102 11.13 7.31 1.19
C ALA A 102 11.94 7.64 2.47
N THR A 103 11.31 7.66 3.63
CA THR A 103 11.98 8.06 4.88
C THR A 103 12.43 6.86 5.73
N ILE A 104 11.65 5.79 5.76
CA ILE A 104 11.90 4.64 6.64
C ILE A 104 12.44 3.44 5.88
N LEU A 105 11.82 3.07 4.75
CA LEU A 105 12.19 1.86 4.03
C LEU A 105 13.44 2.04 3.15
N ASN A 106 13.52 3.12 2.41
CA ASN A 106 14.67 3.43 1.56
C ASN A 106 14.74 4.91 1.21
N SER A 107 15.64 5.63 1.86
CA SER A 107 15.86 7.08 1.64
C SER A 107 16.36 7.44 0.24
N GLY A 108 16.76 6.48 -0.56
CA GLY A 108 17.16 6.71 -1.96
C GLY A 108 15.99 6.81 -2.95
N VAL A 109 14.74 6.63 -2.50
CA VAL A 109 13.55 6.74 -3.33
C VAL A 109 12.99 8.16 -3.22
N SER A 110 12.67 8.75 -4.37
CA SER A 110 11.98 10.04 -4.40
C SER A 110 10.51 9.89 -3.98
N LEU A 111 10.08 10.70 -3.02
CA LEU A 111 8.68 10.82 -2.62
C LEU A 111 7.77 11.07 -3.83
N LEU A 112 8.21 11.91 -4.78
CA LEU A 112 7.45 12.23 -5.98
C LEU A 112 7.24 11.00 -6.87
N ILE A 113 8.29 10.20 -7.08
CA ILE A 113 8.20 8.98 -7.90
C ILE A 113 7.22 8.00 -7.28
N GLY A 114 7.33 7.74 -5.99
CA GLY A 114 6.41 6.87 -5.28
C GLY A 114 4.97 7.39 -5.31
N GLY A 115 4.76 8.65 -4.96
CA GLY A 115 3.45 9.29 -4.93
C GLY A 115 2.77 9.31 -6.31
N LEU A 116 3.52 9.63 -7.37
CA LEU A 116 3.00 9.61 -8.74
C LEU A 116 2.68 8.19 -9.21
N ALA A 117 3.51 7.21 -8.90
CA ALA A 117 3.25 5.81 -9.23
C ALA A 117 1.95 5.31 -8.56
N GLY A 118 1.79 5.55 -7.26
CA GLY A 118 0.59 5.18 -6.52
C GLY A 118 -0.65 5.91 -7.03
N SER A 119 -0.56 7.22 -7.25
CA SER A 119 -1.67 8.02 -7.79
C SER A 119 -2.06 7.60 -9.20
N GLY A 120 -1.10 7.24 -10.06
CA GLY A 120 -1.38 6.73 -11.41
C GLY A 120 -2.14 5.40 -11.39
N VAL A 121 -1.75 4.47 -10.54
CA VAL A 121 -2.46 3.21 -10.33
C VAL A 121 -3.86 3.45 -9.76
N GLN A 122 -4.01 4.41 -8.85
CA GLN A 122 -5.31 4.80 -8.29
C GLN A 122 -6.26 5.35 -9.35
N LEU A 123 -5.78 6.15 -10.27
CA LEU A 123 -6.59 6.64 -11.40
C LEU A 123 -7.07 5.47 -12.28
N LEU A 124 -6.20 4.52 -12.60
CA LEU A 124 -6.57 3.32 -13.37
C LEU A 124 -7.61 2.49 -12.62
N ARG A 125 -7.41 2.28 -11.31
CA ARG A 125 -8.38 1.58 -10.46
C ARG A 125 -9.74 2.26 -10.46
N GLN A 126 -9.79 3.58 -10.34
CA GLN A 126 -11.05 4.33 -10.35
C GLN A 126 -11.79 4.17 -11.67
N THR A 127 -11.10 4.25 -12.80
CA THR A 127 -11.69 4.05 -14.12
C THR A 127 -12.30 2.65 -14.25
N TYR A 128 -11.57 1.63 -13.81
CA TYR A 128 -12.05 0.25 -13.79
C TYR A 128 -13.24 0.06 -12.83
N SER A 129 -13.20 0.66 -11.64
CA SER A 129 -14.26 0.52 -10.63
C SER A 129 -15.57 1.14 -11.09
N VAL A 130 -15.54 2.31 -11.72
CA VAL A 130 -16.72 2.95 -12.29
C VAL A 130 -17.38 2.05 -13.34
N GLY A 131 -16.60 1.48 -14.26
CA GLY A 131 -17.11 0.55 -15.27
C GLY A 131 -17.72 -0.71 -14.66
N THR A 132 -17.10 -1.30 -13.65
CA THR A 132 -17.58 -2.49 -12.97
C THR A 132 -18.85 -2.22 -12.16
N ASP A 133 -18.90 -1.10 -11.44
CA ASP A 133 -20.05 -0.73 -10.63
C ASP A 133 -21.28 -0.44 -11.51
N HIS A 134 -21.10 0.18 -12.68
CA HIS A 134 -22.17 0.34 -13.66
C HIS A 134 -22.65 -1.01 -14.23
N ALA A 135 -21.73 -1.91 -14.58
CA ALA A 135 -22.08 -3.21 -15.16
C ALA A 135 -22.81 -4.13 -14.17
N THR A 136 -22.53 -4.02 -12.87
CA THR A 136 -23.07 -4.90 -11.81
C THR A 136 -24.12 -4.25 -10.93
N ALA A 137 -24.52 -2.97 -11.22
CA ALA A 137 -25.38 -2.18 -10.36
C ALA A 137 -24.92 -2.11 -8.89
N GLY A 138 -23.60 -2.06 -8.68
CA GLY A 138 -22.97 -1.96 -7.36
C GLY A 138 -22.80 -3.28 -6.61
N THR A 139 -23.34 -4.41 -7.08
CA THR A 139 -23.22 -5.71 -6.41
C THR A 139 -21.81 -6.29 -6.48
N GLY A 140 -21.00 -5.86 -7.44
CA GLY A 140 -19.61 -6.28 -7.60
C GLY A 140 -18.63 -5.61 -6.64
N ALA A 141 -19.02 -4.52 -5.98
CA ALA A 141 -18.13 -3.75 -5.12
C ALA A 141 -17.52 -4.56 -3.96
N PRO A 142 -18.27 -5.37 -3.19
CA PRO A 142 -17.68 -6.17 -2.13
C PRO A 142 -16.69 -7.22 -2.63
N VAL A 143 -16.98 -7.88 -3.76
CA VAL A 143 -16.09 -8.90 -4.36
C VAL A 143 -14.80 -8.24 -4.85
N ARG A 144 -14.91 -7.08 -5.50
CA ARG A 144 -13.77 -6.30 -5.94
C ARG A 144 -12.91 -5.88 -4.74
N SER A 145 -13.51 -5.32 -3.70
CA SER A 145 -12.80 -4.87 -2.51
C SER A 145 -12.02 -6.02 -1.85
N VAL A 146 -12.63 -7.18 -1.67
CA VAL A 146 -11.94 -8.36 -1.12
C VAL A 146 -10.76 -8.77 -2.00
N THR A 147 -10.95 -8.80 -3.32
CA THR A 147 -9.88 -9.16 -4.26
C THR A 147 -8.72 -8.16 -4.21
N GLU A 148 -8.99 -6.87 -4.21
CA GLU A 148 -7.99 -5.81 -4.11
C GLU A 148 -7.22 -5.88 -2.80
N ASN A 149 -7.91 -6.11 -1.68
CA ASN A 149 -7.30 -6.25 -0.36
C ASN A 149 -6.37 -7.47 -0.27
N VAL A 150 -6.78 -8.61 -0.82
CA VAL A 150 -5.94 -9.82 -0.88
C VAL A 150 -4.71 -9.57 -1.76
N LEU A 151 -4.88 -8.93 -2.92
CA LEU A 151 -3.76 -8.59 -3.80
C LEU A 151 -2.80 -7.59 -3.12
N ALA A 152 -3.30 -6.56 -2.46
CA ALA A 152 -2.48 -5.60 -1.72
C ALA A 152 -1.67 -6.28 -0.63
N PHE A 153 -2.26 -7.23 0.10
CA PHE A 153 -1.57 -7.99 1.12
C PHE A 153 -0.46 -8.86 0.52
N ILE A 154 -0.76 -9.63 -0.53
CA ILE A 154 0.22 -10.50 -1.19
C ILE A 154 1.38 -9.67 -1.76
N LEU A 155 1.08 -8.59 -2.47
CA LEU A 155 2.09 -7.72 -3.06
C LEU A 155 2.97 -7.08 -1.98
N SER A 156 2.39 -6.61 -0.89
CA SER A 156 3.17 -6.04 0.20
C SER A 156 4.10 -7.06 0.86
N ARG A 157 3.68 -8.32 1.00
CA ARG A 157 4.53 -9.39 1.54
C ARG A 157 5.65 -9.81 0.59
N VAL A 158 5.42 -9.71 -0.71
CA VAL A 158 6.45 -10.03 -1.72
C VAL A 158 7.48 -8.90 -1.85
N LEU A 159 7.05 -7.65 -1.71
CA LEU A 159 7.89 -6.47 -1.92
C LEU A 159 8.67 -6.04 -0.66
N LEU A 160 8.19 -6.39 0.53
CA LEU A 160 8.89 -6.20 1.80
C LEU A 160 9.87 -7.34 2.08
#